data_95b6f8f6d1c3bb1cafbaff0a3216f5f2
#
_entry.id   95b6f8f6d1c3bb1cafbaff0a3216f5f2
#
_cell.length_a   1.000
_cell.length_b   1.000
_cell.length_c   1.000
_cell.angle_alpha   90.00
_cell.angle_beta   90.00
_cell.angle_gamma   90.00
#
_symmetry.space_group_name_H-M   'P 1'
#
loop_
_entity.id
_entity.type
_entity.pdbx_description
1 polymer ?
#
loop_
_entity_poly.entity_id
_entity_poly.type
_entity_poly.pdbx_seq_one_letter_code
_entity_poly.pdbx_strand_id
1 'polypeptide(L)'
;MLRKKTDGFSLPLQKGPFQNNGATPWFCELNIGTPGQTLKFCFDTGSNFNWVTSSLCSDDGCQHYANGRFMFSESSTFEWIDQTGTTVDFGPWGSMEVEEGRDKLCMPIQKELDACLFISLYLSKKYSGIQFDELDWDGGIGLPSGEVSEVPLDKLSGTFRLAQSHEGEPTHSHFLLDLMDKGFVSKKRPFISFLSDMSEDKSARGTVSFGLLDDAYSTSLEYLFLPWARYREEVPYLWSSENASISVGDNLIGEDLYFTLDSGSSAFKGDKTVLKKVFEQTTETSPVVSISLTDSAGDEYGLLEITSDVYRRDIEEGQHKGQSVSQFQWLKGAEDMLLVGSVLMDHLYTVYEYEEPSDGQLVPKGVWIFNKPGGSKIIQTKQKEPASLFDKLKAK
;
A
#
# COMPACT_ATOMS: atom_id res chain seq x y z
N MET A 1 11.71 -2.27 -33.60
CA MET A 1 12.47 -3.06 -32.62
C MET A 1 11.48 -3.92 -31.86
N LEU A 2 11.63 -5.24 -31.86
CA LEU A 2 10.85 -6.14 -31.03
C LEU A 2 11.26 -5.89 -29.57
N ARG A 3 10.38 -5.31 -28.75
CA ARG A 3 10.60 -5.18 -27.31
C ARG A 3 10.78 -6.61 -26.74
N LYS A 4 11.90 -6.84 -26.08
CA LYS A 4 12.10 -8.08 -25.31
C LYS A 4 11.05 -8.06 -24.20
N LYS A 5 10.11 -9.02 -24.20
CA LYS A 5 9.19 -9.19 -23.08
C LYS A 5 10.03 -9.46 -21.84
N THR A 6 9.82 -8.67 -20.79
CA THR A 6 10.45 -8.89 -19.49
C THR A 6 9.56 -9.73 -18.62
N ASP A 7 10.15 -10.55 -17.75
CA ASP A 7 9.38 -11.30 -16.75
C ASP A 7 8.77 -10.38 -15.69
N GLY A 8 9.42 -9.24 -15.45
CA GLY A 8 9.07 -8.23 -14.49
C GLY A 8 10.23 -7.26 -14.25
N PHE A 9 10.07 -6.36 -13.30
CA PHE A 9 11.09 -5.37 -12.92
C PHE A 9 10.93 -4.93 -11.46
N SER A 10 11.97 -4.29 -10.92
CA SER A 10 11.98 -3.69 -9.59
C SER A 10 12.28 -2.20 -9.67
N LEU A 11 11.69 -1.43 -8.78
CA LEU A 11 11.99 -0.02 -8.56
C LEU A 11 12.58 0.17 -7.17
N PRO A 12 13.56 1.06 -7.01
CA PRO A 12 14.09 1.38 -5.69
C PRO A 12 13.06 2.19 -4.90
N LEU A 13 12.80 1.75 -3.67
CA LEU A 13 12.11 2.55 -2.66
C LEU A 13 13.13 3.41 -1.93
N GLN A 14 12.83 4.69 -1.79
CA GLN A 14 13.54 5.63 -0.94
C GLN A 14 12.75 5.85 0.34
N LYS A 15 13.43 6.15 1.43
CA LYS A 15 12.80 6.41 2.72
C LYS A 15 12.90 7.90 3.05
N GLY A 16 11.76 8.53 3.29
CA GLY A 16 11.66 9.82 3.94
C GLY A 16 11.74 9.73 5.47
N PRO A 17 11.67 10.86 6.18
CA PRO A 17 11.64 10.85 7.63
C PRO A 17 10.36 10.15 8.14
N PHE A 18 10.48 9.40 9.23
CA PHE A 18 9.30 8.82 9.87
C PHE A 18 8.55 9.91 10.64
N GLN A 19 7.28 10.07 10.31
CA GLN A 19 6.38 11.04 10.92
C GLN A 19 5.19 10.32 11.57
N ASN A 20 4.52 10.94 12.51
CA ASN A 20 3.36 10.32 13.17
C ASN A 20 2.03 10.71 12.49
N ASN A 21 2.08 10.96 11.20
CA ASN A 21 0.92 11.33 10.36
C ASN A 21 0.15 10.12 9.83
N GLY A 22 0.68 8.91 10.00
CA GLY A 22 0.04 7.68 9.57
C GLY A 22 0.34 7.26 8.14
N ALA A 23 1.07 8.06 7.35
CA ALA A 23 1.55 7.70 6.02
C ALA A 23 2.86 6.92 6.09
N THR A 24 3.07 6.02 5.13
CA THR A 24 4.36 5.34 4.98
C THR A 24 5.48 6.34 4.64
N PRO A 25 6.71 6.17 5.14
CA PRO A 25 7.84 6.98 4.71
C PRO A 25 8.44 6.57 3.36
N TRP A 26 7.93 5.49 2.74
CA TRP A 26 8.49 4.90 1.52
C TRP A 26 7.87 5.48 0.25
N PHE A 27 8.71 5.85 -0.71
CA PHE A 27 8.32 6.36 -2.02
C PHE A 27 9.30 5.95 -3.12
N CYS A 28 8.86 6.06 -4.38
CA CYS A 28 9.71 6.01 -5.57
C CYS A 28 9.69 7.35 -6.27
N GLU A 29 10.81 7.74 -6.89
CA GLU A 29 10.83 8.85 -7.85
C GLU A 29 10.41 8.34 -9.22
N LEU A 30 9.33 8.90 -9.76
CA LEU A 30 8.79 8.57 -11.07
C LEU A 30 8.69 9.83 -11.93
N ASN A 31 8.68 9.67 -13.24
CA ASN A 31 8.56 10.78 -14.19
C ASN A 31 7.14 10.83 -14.74
N ILE A 32 6.44 11.95 -14.57
CA ILE A 32 5.10 12.18 -15.11
C ILE A 32 5.11 13.30 -16.16
N GLY A 33 4.37 13.13 -17.25
CA GLY A 33 4.26 14.10 -18.33
C GLY A 33 5.35 14.02 -19.38
N THR A 34 5.29 14.96 -20.34
CA THR A 34 6.29 15.12 -21.41
C THR A 34 6.58 16.61 -21.64
N PRO A 35 7.80 17.11 -21.32
CA PRO A 35 8.92 16.38 -20.73
C PRO A 35 8.58 15.83 -19.34
N GLY A 36 9.27 14.76 -18.94
CA GLY A 36 9.02 14.11 -17.64
C GLY A 36 9.37 15.02 -16.46
N GLN A 37 8.44 15.17 -15.53
CA GLN A 37 8.61 15.86 -14.26
C GLN A 37 8.82 14.79 -13.18
N THR A 38 9.94 14.81 -12.48
CA THR A 38 10.27 13.83 -11.44
C THR A 38 9.55 14.19 -10.15
N LEU A 39 8.69 13.30 -9.68
CA LEU A 39 7.93 13.44 -8.43
C LEU A 39 8.03 12.16 -7.60
N LYS A 40 7.75 12.28 -6.31
CA LYS A 40 7.75 11.19 -5.33
C LYS A 40 6.37 10.53 -5.29
N PHE A 41 6.30 9.23 -5.55
CA PHE A 41 5.05 8.46 -5.51
C PHE A 41 5.14 7.33 -4.50
N CYS A 42 4.13 7.22 -3.65
CA CYS A 42 3.88 6.03 -2.85
C CYS A 42 3.20 4.97 -3.73
N PHE A 43 3.60 3.70 -3.59
CA PHE A 43 2.84 2.56 -4.09
C PHE A 43 1.94 2.04 -2.95
N ASP A 44 0.64 2.21 -3.12
CA ASP A 44 -0.36 2.12 -2.05
C ASP A 44 -1.32 0.94 -2.27
N THR A 45 -1.15 -0.13 -1.49
CA THR A 45 -2.04 -1.29 -1.52
C THR A 45 -3.36 -1.07 -0.76
N GLY A 46 -3.50 0.06 -0.08
CA GLY A 46 -4.72 0.50 0.60
C GLY A 46 -5.61 1.39 -0.24
N SER A 47 -5.26 1.68 -1.50
CA SER A 47 -6.08 2.49 -2.40
C SER A 47 -6.26 1.86 -3.79
N ASN A 48 -7.28 2.32 -4.51
CA ASN A 48 -7.64 1.84 -5.84
C ASN A 48 -7.63 2.94 -6.92
N PHE A 49 -6.99 4.05 -6.66
CA PHE A 49 -6.86 5.17 -7.60
C PHE A 49 -5.44 5.75 -7.56
N ASN A 50 -5.10 6.49 -8.63
CA ASN A 50 -3.84 7.22 -8.71
C ASN A 50 -4.12 8.71 -8.49
N TRP A 51 -3.21 9.41 -7.83
CA TRP A 51 -3.33 10.84 -7.61
C TRP A 51 -1.98 11.53 -7.53
N VAL A 52 -1.97 12.85 -7.74
CA VAL A 52 -0.77 13.68 -7.63
C VAL A 52 -1.12 15.09 -7.16
N THR A 53 -0.26 15.68 -6.33
CA THR A 53 -0.32 17.10 -6.03
C THR A 53 -0.06 17.88 -7.32
N SER A 54 -0.95 18.78 -7.67
CA SER A 54 -0.90 19.47 -8.96
C SER A 54 -0.81 21.00 -8.83
N SER A 55 -0.52 21.65 -9.96
CA SER A 55 -0.53 23.11 -10.04
C SER A 55 -1.93 23.74 -9.92
N LEU A 56 -3.00 22.95 -9.83
CA LEU A 56 -4.33 23.44 -9.44
C LEU A 56 -4.35 23.86 -7.96
N CYS A 57 -3.45 23.33 -7.16
CA CYS A 57 -3.41 23.61 -5.74
C CYS A 57 -2.73 24.93 -5.44
N SER A 58 -3.41 25.80 -4.72
CA SER A 58 -2.81 27.03 -4.17
C SER A 58 -1.81 26.69 -3.05
N ASP A 59 -0.91 27.62 -2.74
CA ASP A 59 0.10 27.42 -1.70
C ASP A 59 -0.50 27.17 -0.31
N ASP A 60 -1.69 27.73 -0.04
CA ASP A 60 -2.39 27.53 1.24
C ASP A 60 -3.21 26.22 1.28
N GLY A 61 -3.49 25.61 0.12
CA GLY A 61 -4.37 24.45 0.02
C GLY A 61 -3.68 23.11 -0.05
N CYS A 62 -2.41 23.07 -0.45
CA CYS A 62 -1.63 21.84 -0.60
C CYS A 62 -0.18 22.07 -0.17
N GLN A 63 0.01 22.43 1.07
CA GLN A 63 1.34 22.45 1.65
C GLN A 63 1.74 21.03 2.01
N HIS A 64 2.90 20.64 1.51
CA HIS A 64 3.54 19.40 1.87
C HIS A 64 4.90 19.70 2.47
N TYR A 65 5.39 18.74 3.18
CA TYR A 65 6.75 18.74 3.68
C TYR A 65 7.72 18.42 2.53
N ALA A 66 8.48 19.45 2.06
CA ALA A 66 9.52 19.35 1.02
C ALA A 66 9.07 18.79 -0.35
N ASN A 67 7.91 19.15 -0.86
CA ASN A 67 7.28 18.51 -2.00
C ASN A 67 7.33 19.27 -3.33
N GLY A 68 7.16 18.49 -4.41
CA GLY A 68 6.89 18.97 -5.74
C GLY A 68 5.39 19.00 -6.10
N ARG A 69 5.08 19.63 -7.24
CA ARG A 69 3.74 19.66 -7.84
C ARG A 69 3.83 19.34 -9.32
N PHE A 70 2.90 18.54 -9.79
CA PHE A 70 2.77 18.28 -11.22
C PHE A 70 2.24 19.52 -11.95
N MET A 71 3.08 20.09 -12.82
CA MET A 71 2.74 21.21 -13.70
C MET A 71 2.12 20.67 -14.98
N PHE A 72 0.83 20.28 -14.93
CA PHE A 72 0.16 19.63 -16.05
C PHE A 72 0.15 20.48 -17.33
N SER A 73 0.11 21.80 -17.21
CA SER A 73 0.15 22.74 -18.36
C SER A 73 1.48 22.74 -19.10
N GLU A 74 2.54 22.20 -18.51
CA GLU A 74 3.87 22.05 -19.12
C GLU A 74 4.03 20.68 -19.80
N SER A 75 3.07 19.78 -19.65
CA SER A 75 3.09 18.48 -20.31
C SER A 75 2.38 18.49 -21.64
N SER A 76 3.10 18.14 -22.70
CA SER A 76 2.52 18.02 -24.05
C SER A 76 1.67 16.76 -24.26
N THR A 77 1.65 15.84 -23.29
CA THR A 77 0.88 14.59 -23.34
C THR A 77 -0.28 14.56 -22.36
N PHE A 78 -0.46 15.65 -21.60
CA PHE A 78 -1.56 15.74 -20.65
C PHE A 78 -2.91 15.93 -21.35
N GLU A 79 -3.92 15.19 -20.89
CA GLU A 79 -5.30 15.28 -21.36
C GLU A 79 -6.24 15.36 -20.17
N TRP A 80 -7.22 16.26 -20.22
CA TRP A 80 -8.31 16.31 -19.25
C TRP A 80 -9.32 15.19 -19.51
N ILE A 81 -9.78 14.55 -18.42
CA ILE A 81 -10.90 13.60 -18.42
C ILE A 81 -12.14 14.29 -17.86
N ASP A 82 -12.04 14.85 -16.65
CA ASP A 82 -13.14 15.57 -16.01
C ASP A 82 -12.61 16.75 -15.16
N GLN A 83 -13.17 17.94 -15.43
CA GLN A 83 -12.86 19.18 -14.72
C GLN A 83 -14.00 19.64 -13.80
N THR A 84 -15.06 18.85 -13.63
CA THR A 84 -16.18 19.23 -12.75
C THR A 84 -15.79 19.23 -11.28
N GLY A 85 -14.71 18.53 -10.96
CA GLY A 85 -14.19 18.39 -9.61
C GLY A 85 -14.98 17.41 -8.76
N THR A 86 -14.29 16.68 -7.92
CA THR A 86 -14.88 15.78 -6.93
C THR A 86 -14.06 15.80 -5.67
N THR A 87 -14.60 15.21 -4.60
CA THR A 87 -13.87 15.01 -3.34
C THR A 87 -13.56 13.53 -3.19
N VAL A 88 -12.28 13.21 -3.05
CA VAL A 88 -11.82 11.88 -2.64
C VAL A 88 -11.66 11.88 -1.15
N ASP A 89 -12.29 10.94 -0.46
CA ASP A 89 -12.28 10.82 0.99
C ASP A 89 -11.41 9.64 1.40
N PHE A 90 -10.38 9.90 2.21
CA PHE A 90 -9.50 8.91 2.82
C PHE A 90 -9.96 8.54 4.24
N GLY A 91 -11.23 8.75 4.54
CA GLY A 91 -11.80 8.52 5.86
C GLY A 91 -11.19 9.43 6.93
N PRO A 92 -10.75 8.86 8.06
CA PRO A 92 -10.19 9.64 9.17
C PRO A 92 -8.88 10.36 8.83
N TRP A 93 -8.22 9.97 7.72
CA TRP A 93 -6.96 10.57 7.28
C TRP A 93 -7.16 11.94 6.63
N GLY A 94 -8.36 12.20 6.13
CA GLY A 94 -8.73 13.44 5.48
C GLY A 94 -9.31 13.24 4.10
N SER A 95 -9.41 14.33 3.34
CA SER A 95 -9.95 14.31 1.99
C SER A 95 -9.17 15.25 1.07
N MET A 96 -9.32 15.08 -0.24
CA MET A 96 -8.80 16.00 -1.23
C MET A 96 -9.88 16.37 -2.25
N GLU A 97 -9.92 17.65 -2.64
CA GLU A 97 -10.65 18.10 -3.82
C GLU A 97 -9.76 17.87 -5.04
N VAL A 98 -10.29 17.25 -6.08
CA VAL A 98 -9.53 16.84 -7.28
C VAL A 98 -10.27 17.11 -8.56
N GLU A 99 -9.53 17.21 -9.65
CA GLU A 99 -10.01 17.06 -11.02
C GLU A 99 -9.32 15.84 -11.65
N GLU A 100 -9.91 15.27 -12.69
CA GLU A 100 -9.38 14.06 -13.31
C GLU A 100 -8.71 14.36 -14.62
N GLY A 101 -7.50 13.84 -14.80
CA GLY A 101 -6.73 13.92 -16.02
C GLY A 101 -6.02 12.62 -16.34
N ARG A 102 -5.33 12.61 -17.48
CA ARG A 102 -4.55 11.48 -17.96
C ARG A 102 -3.21 11.97 -18.46
N ASP A 103 -2.14 11.28 -18.08
CA ASP A 103 -0.82 11.57 -18.62
C ASP A 103 0.07 10.33 -18.63
N LYS A 104 1.24 10.50 -19.21
CA LYS A 104 2.28 9.50 -19.31
C LYS A 104 3.07 9.43 -18.01
N LEU A 105 3.03 8.28 -17.35
CA LEU A 105 3.89 7.95 -16.21
C LEU A 105 5.02 7.03 -16.67
N CYS A 106 6.26 7.40 -16.38
CA CYS A 106 7.45 6.61 -16.72
C CYS A 106 8.21 6.19 -15.48
N MET A 107 8.48 4.90 -15.40
CA MET A 107 9.27 4.26 -14.35
C MET A 107 10.66 3.94 -14.88
N PRO A 108 11.76 4.38 -14.23
CA PRO A 108 13.11 4.07 -14.64
C PRO A 108 13.46 2.61 -14.32
N ILE A 109 13.31 1.70 -15.28
CA ILE A 109 13.57 0.26 -15.08
C ILE A 109 15.05 -0.08 -15.24
N GLN A 110 15.72 0.53 -16.20
CA GLN A 110 17.14 0.30 -16.53
C GLN A 110 17.73 1.58 -17.13
N LYS A 111 19.07 1.67 -17.15
CA LYS A 111 19.82 2.86 -17.58
C LYS A 111 19.42 3.49 -18.92
N GLU A 112 18.68 2.78 -19.78
CA GLU A 112 18.22 3.24 -21.09
C GLU A 112 16.80 2.78 -21.44
N LEU A 113 16.06 2.21 -20.48
CA LEU A 113 14.72 1.68 -20.72
C LEU A 113 13.76 2.10 -19.61
N ASP A 114 12.83 2.97 -19.94
CA ASP A 114 11.70 3.32 -19.07
C ASP A 114 10.47 2.48 -19.41
N ALA A 115 9.78 1.97 -18.38
CA ALA A 115 8.43 1.50 -18.55
C ALA A 115 7.48 2.70 -18.46
N CYS A 116 6.85 3.04 -19.57
CA CYS A 116 5.92 4.15 -19.61
C CYS A 116 4.49 3.65 -19.88
N LEU A 117 3.56 4.15 -19.07
CA LEU A 117 2.12 3.93 -19.20
C LEU A 117 1.41 5.28 -19.36
N PHE A 118 0.26 5.29 -20.04
CA PHE A 118 -0.71 6.35 -19.87
C PHE A 118 -1.66 5.94 -18.77
N ILE A 119 -1.73 6.73 -17.71
CA ILE A 119 -2.58 6.47 -16.54
C ILE A 119 -3.57 7.60 -16.33
N SER A 120 -4.77 7.27 -15.88
CA SER A 120 -5.68 8.25 -15.30
C SER A 120 -5.24 8.55 -13.87
N LEU A 121 -5.34 9.82 -13.48
CA LEU A 121 -4.95 10.27 -12.15
C LEU A 121 -5.79 11.47 -11.72
N TYR A 122 -5.99 11.55 -10.42
CA TYR A 122 -6.58 12.72 -9.80
C TYR A 122 -5.53 13.79 -9.55
N LEU A 123 -5.81 15.01 -10.02
CA LEU A 123 -5.01 16.19 -9.78
C LEU A 123 -5.56 16.94 -8.57
N SER A 124 -4.84 16.97 -7.47
CA SER A 124 -5.32 17.63 -6.27
C SER A 124 -5.37 19.15 -6.43
N LYS A 125 -6.44 19.73 -5.90
CA LYS A 125 -6.68 21.19 -5.83
C LYS A 125 -6.55 21.70 -4.40
N LYS A 126 -6.90 20.86 -3.42
CA LYS A 126 -6.92 21.20 -2.01
C LYS A 126 -6.95 19.96 -1.15
N TYR A 127 -6.23 19.98 -0.06
CA TYR A 127 -6.28 18.98 0.99
C TYR A 127 -7.12 19.44 2.18
N SER A 128 -7.71 18.47 2.87
CA SER A 128 -8.42 18.64 4.12
C SER A 128 -7.99 17.52 5.06
N GLY A 129 -7.30 17.87 6.12
CA GLY A 129 -6.72 16.94 7.09
C GLY A 129 -5.26 17.29 7.37
N ILE A 130 -4.91 17.38 8.66
CA ILE A 130 -3.57 17.79 9.11
C ILE A 130 -2.46 16.84 8.62
N GLN A 131 -2.82 15.59 8.33
CA GLN A 131 -1.88 14.56 7.87
C GLN A 131 -1.24 14.90 6.53
N PHE A 132 -1.96 15.63 5.68
CA PHE A 132 -1.42 16.08 4.40
C PHE A 132 -0.33 17.14 4.55
N ASP A 133 -0.33 17.92 5.64
CA ASP A 133 0.68 18.97 5.88
C ASP A 133 2.07 18.37 6.15
N GLU A 134 2.12 17.13 6.64
CA GLU A 134 3.36 16.43 6.97
C GLU A 134 3.72 15.31 5.95
N LEU A 135 3.02 15.23 4.82
CA LEU A 135 3.24 14.19 3.82
C LEU A 135 4.54 14.42 3.03
N ASP A 136 5.40 13.42 2.90
CA ASP A 136 6.71 13.53 2.22
C ASP A 136 6.72 13.02 0.78
N TRP A 137 5.59 12.62 0.22
CA TRP A 137 5.46 12.23 -1.18
C TRP A 137 4.38 13.03 -1.91
N ASP A 138 4.54 13.18 -3.23
CA ASP A 138 3.76 14.10 -4.06
C ASP A 138 2.50 13.46 -4.63
N GLY A 139 2.42 12.13 -4.62
CA GLY A 139 1.29 11.38 -5.17
C GLY A 139 1.28 9.92 -4.76
N GLY A 140 0.21 9.21 -5.12
CA GLY A 140 0.03 7.79 -4.85
C GLY A 140 -0.37 7.01 -6.10
N ILE A 141 0.14 5.80 -6.22
CA ILE A 141 -0.25 4.79 -7.21
C ILE A 141 -0.98 3.69 -6.48
N GLY A 142 -2.29 3.57 -6.72
CA GLY A 142 -3.12 2.53 -6.10
C GLY A 142 -2.79 1.13 -6.61
N LEU A 143 -2.71 0.18 -5.67
CA LEU A 143 -2.46 -1.24 -5.94
C LEU A 143 -3.56 -2.09 -5.27
N PRO A 144 -4.80 -2.00 -5.74
CA PRO A 144 -5.95 -2.69 -5.15
C PRO A 144 -5.84 -4.20 -5.23
N SER A 145 -6.56 -4.93 -4.38
CA SER A 145 -6.63 -6.39 -4.42
C SER A 145 -7.43 -6.93 -5.62
N GLY A 146 -8.42 -6.19 -6.10
CA GLY A 146 -9.24 -6.57 -7.23
C GLY A 146 -9.51 -5.39 -8.15
N GLU A 147 -10.32 -5.65 -9.18
CA GLU A 147 -10.79 -4.57 -10.04
C GLU A 147 -11.57 -3.53 -9.24
N VAL A 148 -11.45 -2.30 -9.74
CA VAL A 148 -12.37 -1.22 -9.40
C VAL A 148 -13.72 -1.58 -10.03
N SER A 149 -14.44 -2.54 -9.43
CA SER A 149 -15.79 -2.81 -9.89
C SER A 149 -16.64 -1.59 -9.62
N GLU A 150 -17.46 -1.21 -10.60
CA GLU A 150 -18.45 -0.16 -10.49
C GLU A 150 -19.43 -0.49 -9.35
N VAL A 151 -19.09 -0.12 -8.12
CA VAL A 151 -20.07 -0.11 -7.04
C VAL A 151 -21.00 1.06 -7.31
N PRO A 152 -22.30 0.82 -7.50
CA PRO A 152 -23.26 1.91 -7.74
C PRO A 152 -23.17 2.94 -6.62
N LEU A 153 -23.03 4.20 -6.99
CA LEU A 153 -22.84 5.35 -6.07
C LEU A 153 -23.91 5.50 -4.98
N ASP A 154 -25.11 5.00 -5.20
CA ASP A 154 -26.22 4.99 -4.26
C ASP A 154 -26.01 4.03 -3.08
N LYS A 155 -25.05 3.10 -3.17
CA LYS A 155 -24.70 2.14 -2.11
C LYS A 155 -23.47 2.55 -1.29
N LEU A 156 -22.76 3.60 -1.71
CA LEU A 156 -21.60 4.11 -0.99
C LEU A 156 -22.02 5.08 0.11
N SER A 157 -22.40 4.56 1.26
CA SER A 157 -22.66 5.38 2.43
C SER A 157 -21.36 5.75 3.15
N GLY A 158 -20.89 6.96 2.88
CA GLY A 158 -20.30 7.78 3.95
C GLY A 158 -18.80 7.75 4.18
N THR A 159 -17.97 6.85 3.64
CA THR A 159 -16.56 6.85 4.06
C THR A 159 -15.55 6.74 2.90
N PHE A 160 -15.90 6.17 1.78
CA PHE A 160 -15.01 6.03 0.60
C PHE A 160 -15.83 6.24 -0.68
N ARG A 161 -15.93 7.47 -1.15
CA ARG A 161 -16.55 7.75 -2.46
C ARG A 161 -15.50 7.62 -3.55
N LEU A 162 -15.69 6.62 -4.40
CA LEU A 162 -14.98 6.52 -5.68
C LEU A 162 -15.61 7.49 -6.69
N ALA A 163 -14.78 8.04 -7.57
CA ALA A 163 -15.24 8.90 -8.65
C ALA A 163 -16.18 8.16 -9.60
N GLN A 164 -17.14 8.89 -10.14
CA GLN A 164 -18.05 8.40 -11.18
C GLN A 164 -17.28 8.16 -12.47
N SER A 165 -17.41 6.97 -13.06
CA SER A 165 -17.03 6.76 -14.46
C SER A 165 -18.03 7.45 -15.38
N HIS A 166 -17.55 8.17 -16.38
CA HIS A 166 -18.39 8.58 -17.51
C HIS A 166 -18.72 7.35 -18.38
N GLU A 167 -19.94 7.30 -18.91
CA GLU A 167 -20.37 6.24 -19.82
C GLU A 167 -19.40 6.09 -21.00
N GLY A 168 -18.70 4.95 -21.07
CA GLY A 168 -18.02 4.54 -22.29
C GLY A 168 -16.65 3.88 -22.18
N GLU A 169 -15.82 4.17 -21.17
CA GLU A 169 -14.55 3.47 -20.95
C GLU A 169 -14.22 3.41 -19.45
N PRO A 170 -13.59 2.32 -18.96
CA PRO A 170 -13.10 2.27 -17.57
C PRO A 170 -12.02 3.35 -17.40
N THR A 171 -12.32 4.39 -16.63
CA THR A 171 -11.40 5.49 -16.36
C THR A 171 -10.21 5.08 -15.51
N HIS A 172 -10.33 3.99 -14.76
CA HIS A 172 -9.27 3.45 -13.91
C HIS A 172 -9.02 1.98 -14.24
N SER A 173 -7.90 1.72 -14.90
CA SER A 173 -7.37 0.37 -15.06
C SER A 173 -6.48 0.00 -13.88
N HIS A 174 -6.38 -1.29 -13.60
CA HIS A 174 -5.49 -1.79 -12.57
C HIS A 174 -4.02 -1.64 -13.00
N PHE A 175 -3.20 -0.93 -12.21
CA PHE A 175 -1.82 -0.59 -12.59
C PHE A 175 -0.97 -1.81 -12.99
N LEU A 176 -1.07 -2.94 -12.25
CA LEU A 176 -0.36 -4.17 -12.59
C LEU A 176 -0.85 -4.76 -13.92
N LEU A 177 -2.17 -4.69 -14.20
CA LEU A 177 -2.73 -5.19 -15.45
C LEU A 177 -2.23 -4.39 -16.65
N ASP A 178 -2.16 -3.07 -16.52
CA ASP A 178 -1.58 -2.19 -17.55
C ASP A 178 -0.12 -2.53 -17.84
N LEU A 179 0.67 -2.81 -16.80
CA LEU A 179 2.05 -3.26 -16.96
C LEU A 179 2.14 -4.59 -17.72
N MET A 180 1.23 -5.52 -17.44
CA MET A 180 1.15 -6.81 -18.13
C MET A 180 0.73 -6.65 -19.59
N ASP A 181 -0.26 -5.85 -19.88
CA ASP A 181 -0.76 -5.62 -21.24
C ASP A 181 0.25 -4.89 -22.11
N LYS A 182 1.07 -4.02 -21.52
CA LYS A 182 2.23 -3.41 -22.20
C LYS A 182 3.44 -4.35 -22.31
N GLY A 183 3.40 -5.52 -21.66
CA GLY A 183 4.47 -6.53 -21.71
C GLY A 183 5.68 -6.19 -20.86
N PHE A 184 5.56 -5.31 -19.88
CA PHE A 184 6.59 -5.02 -18.86
C PHE A 184 6.61 -6.10 -17.77
N VAL A 185 5.47 -6.73 -17.52
CA VAL A 185 5.31 -7.83 -16.57
C VAL A 185 4.66 -9.01 -17.29
N SER A 186 5.13 -10.22 -17.01
CA SER A 186 4.53 -11.44 -17.56
C SER A 186 3.18 -11.72 -16.90
N LYS A 187 2.14 -12.05 -17.70
CA LYS A 187 0.81 -12.49 -17.19
C LYS A 187 0.88 -13.74 -16.31
N LYS A 188 1.95 -14.53 -16.43
CA LYS A 188 2.21 -15.70 -15.57
C LYS A 188 2.83 -15.34 -14.22
N ARG A 189 3.12 -14.07 -13.97
CA ARG A 189 3.73 -13.55 -12.74
C ARG A 189 2.87 -12.44 -12.13
N PRO A 190 1.63 -12.76 -11.76
CA PRO A 190 0.65 -11.79 -11.30
C PRO A 190 0.86 -11.48 -9.81
N PHE A 191 1.98 -10.86 -9.48
CA PHE A 191 2.29 -10.49 -8.10
C PHE A 191 3.11 -9.20 -8.01
N ILE A 192 2.96 -8.54 -6.88
CA ILE A 192 3.70 -7.35 -6.47
C ILE A 192 4.41 -7.69 -5.17
N SER A 193 5.69 -7.34 -5.03
CA SER A 193 6.40 -7.58 -3.78
C SER A 193 7.06 -6.32 -3.24
N PHE A 194 7.12 -6.23 -1.91
CA PHE A 194 7.80 -5.16 -1.18
C PHE A 194 8.86 -5.74 -0.26
N LEU A 195 10.04 -5.13 -0.32
CA LEU A 195 11.15 -5.39 0.58
C LEU A 195 11.72 -4.03 0.99
N SER A 196 11.48 -3.61 2.22
CA SER A 196 12.06 -2.40 2.80
C SER A 196 13.24 -2.74 3.71
N ASP A 197 14.25 -1.90 3.76
CA ASP A 197 15.40 -2.07 4.65
C ASP A 197 15.22 -1.20 5.90
N MET A 198 15.24 -1.84 7.07
CA MET A 198 15.05 -1.19 8.38
C MET A 198 16.35 -0.67 8.99
N SER A 199 17.48 -0.75 8.29
CA SER A 199 18.73 -0.22 8.86
C SER A 199 18.53 1.25 9.28
N GLU A 200 19.05 1.64 10.43
CA GLU A 200 19.04 3.04 10.93
C GLU A 200 19.86 3.97 10.02
N ASP A 201 20.51 3.40 9.03
CA ASP A 201 21.25 4.16 8.03
C ASP A 201 20.27 5.04 7.23
N LYS A 202 20.51 6.33 7.18
CA LYS A 202 19.77 7.29 6.33
C LYS A 202 19.82 6.95 4.83
N SER A 203 20.66 5.99 4.44
CA SER A 203 20.67 5.36 3.12
C SER A 203 19.77 4.11 3.02
N ALA A 204 18.95 3.82 4.02
CA ALA A 204 18.01 2.71 4.01
C ALA A 204 17.20 2.71 2.70
N ARG A 205 17.19 1.58 2.03
CA ARG A 205 16.58 1.40 0.72
C ARG A 205 15.67 0.20 0.77
N GLY A 206 14.67 0.25 -0.08
CA GLY A 206 13.81 -0.88 -0.32
C GLY A 206 13.62 -1.11 -1.81
N THR A 207 12.76 -2.04 -2.13
CA THR A 207 12.32 -2.30 -3.50
C THR A 207 10.83 -2.58 -3.52
N VAL A 208 10.15 -2.06 -4.51
CA VAL A 208 8.87 -2.58 -4.98
C VAL A 208 9.11 -3.29 -6.30
N SER A 209 8.60 -4.52 -6.43
CA SER A 209 8.84 -5.34 -7.61
C SER A 209 7.52 -5.82 -8.21
N PHE A 210 7.45 -5.81 -9.53
CA PHE A 210 6.30 -6.24 -10.31
C PHE A 210 6.69 -7.48 -11.11
N GLY A 211 6.07 -8.63 -10.82
CA GLY A 211 6.37 -9.92 -11.46
C GLY A 211 7.72 -10.55 -11.08
N LEU A 212 8.43 -9.98 -10.11
CA LEU A 212 9.69 -10.53 -9.60
C LEU A 212 9.57 -10.88 -8.11
N LEU A 213 10.26 -11.93 -7.70
CA LEU A 213 10.42 -12.37 -6.32
C LEU A 213 11.89 -12.33 -5.94
N ASP A 214 12.15 -12.12 -4.67
CA ASP A 214 13.51 -12.24 -4.13
C ASP A 214 13.82 -13.72 -3.82
N ASP A 215 14.78 -14.29 -4.54
CA ASP A 215 15.18 -15.70 -4.41
C ASP A 215 15.73 -16.04 -3.02
N ALA A 216 16.14 -15.07 -2.22
CA ALA A 216 16.57 -15.28 -0.84
C ALA A 216 15.49 -15.95 0.03
N TYR A 217 14.23 -15.79 -0.35
CA TYR A 217 13.08 -16.37 0.37
C TYR A 217 12.58 -17.70 -0.20
N SER A 218 13.15 -18.17 -1.32
CA SER A 218 12.68 -19.36 -2.06
C SER A 218 12.76 -20.68 -1.27
N THR A 219 13.60 -20.72 -0.24
CA THR A 219 13.76 -21.90 0.64
C THR A 219 13.30 -21.61 2.07
N SER A 220 12.75 -20.43 2.33
CA SER A 220 12.28 -20.06 3.69
C SER A 220 11.10 -20.94 4.12
N LEU A 221 11.15 -21.40 5.37
CA LEU A 221 10.04 -22.07 6.06
C LEU A 221 9.33 -21.13 7.06
N GLU A 222 9.84 -19.92 7.24
CA GLU A 222 9.27 -18.91 8.15
C GLU A 222 8.43 -17.91 7.35
N TYR A 223 7.25 -18.37 6.93
CA TYR A 223 6.30 -17.58 6.17
C TYR A 223 4.85 -17.94 6.53
N LEU A 224 3.94 -17.04 6.19
CA LEU A 224 2.50 -17.29 6.18
C LEU A 224 1.91 -16.87 4.84
N PHE A 225 0.85 -17.55 4.44
CA PHE A 225 -0.05 -17.09 3.38
C PHE A 225 -1.34 -16.60 4.03
N LEU A 226 -1.71 -15.38 3.73
CA LEU A 226 -2.91 -14.70 4.20
C LEU A 226 -3.94 -14.74 3.07
N PRO A 227 -4.92 -15.67 3.10
CA PRO A 227 -5.93 -15.76 2.04
C PRO A 227 -6.73 -14.46 1.95
N TRP A 228 -6.98 -14.00 0.73
CA TRP A 228 -7.79 -12.80 0.57
C TRP A 228 -9.24 -13.03 0.98
N ALA A 229 -9.79 -12.11 1.76
CA ALA A 229 -11.19 -12.02 2.13
C ALA A 229 -11.67 -10.59 2.00
N ARG A 230 -12.87 -10.39 1.46
CA ARG A 230 -13.45 -9.06 1.34
C ARG A 230 -13.85 -8.52 2.69
N TYR A 231 -13.27 -7.38 3.07
CA TYR A 231 -13.62 -6.73 4.33
C TYR A 231 -15.07 -6.20 4.32
N ARG A 232 -15.42 -5.39 3.31
CA ARG A 232 -16.77 -4.84 3.13
C ARG A 232 -17.06 -4.59 1.65
N GLU A 233 -18.33 -4.52 1.30
CA GLU A 233 -18.76 -4.24 -0.09
C GLU A 233 -18.28 -2.86 -0.58
N GLU A 234 -18.21 -1.87 0.33
CA GLU A 234 -17.82 -0.50 0.01
C GLU A 234 -16.31 -0.34 -0.18
N VAL A 235 -15.51 -1.28 0.29
CA VAL A 235 -14.05 -1.26 0.22
C VAL A 235 -13.48 -2.62 -0.26
N PRO A 236 -13.89 -3.07 -1.46
CA PRO A 236 -13.54 -4.40 -1.97
C PRO A 236 -12.07 -4.52 -2.38
N TYR A 237 -11.36 -3.41 -2.44
CA TYR A 237 -10.00 -3.29 -2.94
C TYR A 237 -8.91 -3.54 -1.89
N LEU A 238 -9.28 -3.68 -0.60
CA LEU A 238 -8.30 -3.92 0.45
C LEU A 238 -7.74 -5.34 0.41
N TRP A 239 -6.47 -5.46 0.80
CA TRP A 239 -5.77 -6.73 0.95
C TRP A 239 -5.98 -7.28 2.36
N SER A 240 -7.17 -7.82 2.60
CA SER A 240 -7.62 -8.30 3.91
C SER A 240 -7.68 -9.82 3.97
N SER A 241 -7.44 -10.36 5.18
CA SER A 241 -7.73 -11.74 5.58
C SER A 241 -8.64 -11.72 6.80
N GLU A 242 -9.56 -12.65 6.90
CA GLU A 242 -10.50 -12.76 8.01
C GLU A 242 -9.96 -13.56 9.19
N ASN A 243 -10.71 -13.56 10.31
CA ASN A 243 -10.47 -14.36 11.51
C ASN A 243 -9.12 -14.09 12.20
N ALA A 244 -8.76 -12.82 12.33
CA ALA A 244 -7.63 -12.41 13.14
C ALA A 244 -8.07 -12.08 14.57
N SER A 245 -7.21 -12.37 15.55
CA SER A 245 -7.36 -11.92 16.92
C SER A 245 -6.09 -11.20 17.39
N ILE A 246 -6.24 -10.26 18.32
CA ILE A 246 -5.11 -9.52 18.88
C ILE A 246 -5.10 -9.61 20.39
N SER A 247 -3.93 -9.92 20.96
CA SER A 247 -3.67 -10.01 22.39
C SER A 247 -2.51 -9.12 22.82
N VAL A 248 -2.51 -8.66 24.05
CA VAL A 248 -1.40 -7.94 24.69
C VAL A 248 -0.94 -8.76 25.91
N GLY A 249 0.26 -9.32 25.83
CA GLY A 249 0.66 -10.40 26.74
C GLY A 249 -0.35 -11.55 26.66
N ASP A 250 -0.84 -12.01 27.82
CA ASP A 250 -1.83 -13.09 27.90
C ASP A 250 -3.30 -12.61 27.76
N ASN A 251 -3.53 -11.32 27.54
CA ASN A 251 -4.88 -10.74 27.50
C ASN A 251 -5.39 -10.63 26.06
N LEU A 252 -6.45 -11.36 25.73
CA LEU A 252 -7.18 -11.19 24.48
C LEU A 252 -7.89 -9.83 24.49
N ILE A 253 -7.63 -9.01 23.46
CA ILE A 253 -8.18 -7.65 23.35
C ILE A 253 -9.28 -7.57 22.30
N GLY A 254 -9.14 -8.29 21.19
CA GLY A 254 -10.12 -8.35 20.10
C GLY A 254 -10.01 -9.65 19.32
N GLU A 255 -11.14 -10.08 18.76
CA GLU A 255 -11.29 -11.27 17.91
C GLU A 255 -12.19 -10.97 16.73
N ASP A 256 -12.28 -11.89 15.77
CA ASP A 256 -13.08 -11.76 14.55
C ASP A 256 -12.70 -10.51 13.70
N LEU A 257 -11.42 -10.15 13.70
CA LEU A 257 -10.90 -9.00 12.98
C LEU A 257 -10.47 -9.36 11.57
N TYR A 258 -10.56 -8.38 10.67
CA TYR A 258 -9.91 -8.43 9.36
C TYR A 258 -8.49 -7.89 9.46
N PHE A 259 -7.51 -8.74 9.18
CA PHE A 259 -6.10 -8.35 9.10
C PHE A 259 -5.77 -7.86 7.71
N THR A 260 -5.43 -6.58 7.57
CA THR A 260 -5.24 -5.90 6.28
C THR A 260 -3.81 -5.36 6.18
N LEU A 261 -3.11 -5.63 5.07
CA LEU A 261 -1.78 -5.09 4.80
C LEU A 261 -1.87 -3.91 3.82
N ASP A 262 -1.37 -2.75 4.26
CA ASP A 262 -1.45 -1.48 3.54
C ASP A 262 -0.07 -0.81 3.45
N SER A 263 0.52 -0.84 2.24
CA SER A 263 1.84 -0.25 1.98
C SER A 263 1.84 1.29 1.97
N GLY A 264 0.69 1.93 1.85
CA GLY A 264 0.53 3.39 1.93
C GLY A 264 0.49 3.92 3.36
N SER A 265 0.18 3.05 4.33
CA SER A 265 0.12 3.39 5.75
C SER A 265 1.42 3.11 6.48
N SER A 266 1.61 3.76 7.66
CA SER A 266 2.74 3.47 8.55
C SER A 266 2.34 2.64 9.77
N ALA A 267 1.27 2.98 10.44
CA ALA A 267 0.90 2.46 11.77
C ALA A 267 0.03 1.19 11.70
N PHE A 268 -0.23 0.59 12.86
CA PHE A 268 -1.36 -0.30 13.08
C PHE A 268 -2.60 0.56 13.28
N LYS A 269 -3.62 0.40 12.42
CA LYS A 269 -4.82 1.22 12.43
C LYS A 269 -6.06 0.33 12.43
N GLY A 270 -7.21 0.82 12.88
CA GLY A 270 -8.44 0.06 12.75
C GLY A 270 -9.45 0.28 13.87
N ASP A 271 -10.07 -0.82 14.31
CA ASP A 271 -11.16 -0.78 15.29
C ASP A 271 -10.81 0.03 16.53
N LYS A 272 -11.64 1.04 16.80
CA LYS A 272 -11.40 1.98 17.91
C LYS A 272 -11.42 1.28 19.27
N THR A 273 -12.34 0.34 19.47
CA THR A 273 -12.52 -0.33 20.77
C THR A 273 -11.33 -1.22 21.09
N VAL A 274 -10.79 -1.87 20.07
CA VAL A 274 -9.64 -2.76 20.15
C VAL A 274 -8.35 -1.95 20.27
N LEU A 275 -8.06 -1.11 19.28
CA LEU A 275 -6.74 -0.47 19.19
C LEU A 275 -6.50 0.61 20.25
N LYS A 276 -7.55 1.23 20.79
CA LYS A 276 -7.39 2.11 21.94
C LYS A 276 -6.86 1.35 23.16
N LYS A 277 -7.38 0.15 23.44
CA LYS A 277 -6.91 -0.68 24.55
C LYS A 277 -5.46 -1.16 24.35
N VAL A 278 -5.12 -1.54 23.09
CA VAL A 278 -3.75 -1.93 22.75
C VAL A 278 -2.79 -0.76 22.95
N PHE A 279 -3.16 0.44 22.45
CA PHE A 279 -2.36 1.66 22.62
C PHE A 279 -2.11 2.00 24.09
N GLU A 280 -3.15 1.99 24.93
CA GLU A 280 -3.05 2.28 26.36
C GLU A 280 -2.02 1.34 27.02
N GLN A 281 -2.12 0.03 26.80
CA GLN A 281 -1.21 -0.95 27.39
C GLN A 281 0.22 -0.85 26.85
N THR A 282 0.40 -0.60 25.54
CA THR A 282 1.72 -0.49 24.91
C THR A 282 2.40 0.86 25.13
N THR A 283 1.67 1.87 25.61
CA THR A 283 2.24 3.17 26.00
C THR A 283 2.83 3.13 27.40
N GLU A 284 2.16 2.48 28.33
CA GLU A 284 2.59 2.40 29.74
C GLU A 284 3.73 1.40 29.95
N THR A 285 3.66 0.28 29.23
CA THR A 285 4.63 -0.82 29.33
C THR A 285 5.08 -1.21 27.92
N SER A 286 5.96 -2.20 27.81
CA SER A 286 6.43 -2.68 26.51
C SER A 286 6.13 -4.19 26.33
N PRO A 287 4.85 -4.59 26.42
CA PRO A 287 4.46 -5.98 26.30
C PRO A 287 4.63 -6.48 24.85
N VAL A 288 4.68 -7.79 24.69
CA VAL A 288 4.52 -8.41 23.35
C VAL A 288 3.05 -8.29 22.95
N VAL A 289 2.82 -7.89 21.72
CA VAL A 289 1.51 -7.92 21.07
C VAL A 289 1.48 -9.11 20.14
N SER A 290 0.50 -9.99 20.30
CA SER A 290 0.33 -11.18 19.46
C SER A 290 -0.88 -11.05 18.56
N ILE A 291 -0.73 -11.45 17.29
CA ILE A 291 -1.84 -11.56 16.34
C ILE A 291 -1.92 -13.03 15.93
N SER A 292 -3.02 -13.68 16.26
CA SER A 292 -3.32 -15.05 15.84
C SER A 292 -4.27 -15.01 14.66
N LEU A 293 -4.04 -15.89 13.69
CA LEU A 293 -4.80 -16.04 12.45
C LEU A 293 -5.37 -17.44 12.38
N THR A 294 -6.68 -17.57 12.29
CA THR A 294 -7.38 -18.86 12.25
C THR A 294 -8.10 -19.05 10.91
N ASP A 295 -8.28 -20.30 10.53
CA ASP A 295 -9.10 -20.65 9.37
C ASP A 295 -10.59 -20.68 9.72
N SER A 296 -11.44 -20.98 8.75
CA SER A 296 -12.89 -21.06 8.94
C SER A 296 -13.34 -22.21 9.88
N ALA A 297 -12.47 -23.16 10.20
CA ALA A 297 -12.71 -24.22 11.18
C ALA A 297 -12.28 -23.80 12.60
N GLY A 298 -11.60 -22.64 12.74
CA GLY A 298 -11.05 -22.13 14.00
C GLY A 298 -9.66 -22.69 14.32
N ASP A 299 -9.03 -23.41 13.39
CA ASP A 299 -7.67 -23.89 13.57
C ASP A 299 -6.65 -22.78 13.28
N GLU A 300 -5.73 -22.53 14.23
CA GLU A 300 -4.68 -21.54 14.05
C GLU A 300 -3.69 -21.98 12.96
N TYR A 301 -3.55 -21.17 11.92
CA TYR A 301 -2.57 -21.37 10.86
C TYR A 301 -1.40 -20.40 10.94
N GLY A 302 -1.50 -19.31 11.71
CA GLY A 302 -0.47 -18.32 11.83
C GLY A 302 -0.48 -17.56 13.15
N LEU A 303 0.73 -17.31 13.68
CA LEU A 303 0.96 -16.49 14.86
C LEU A 303 2.05 -15.46 14.56
N LEU A 304 1.74 -14.19 14.81
CA LEU A 304 2.69 -13.07 14.73
C LEU A 304 2.94 -12.57 16.16
N GLU A 305 4.20 -12.41 16.53
CA GLU A 305 4.61 -11.76 17.77
C GLU A 305 5.33 -10.44 17.44
N ILE A 306 4.83 -9.35 18.01
CA ILE A 306 5.25 -7.99 17.73
C ILE A 306 5.80 -7.39 19.04
N THR A 307 7.10 -7.25 19.08
CA THR A 307 7.82 -6.68 20.22
C THR A 307 7.86 -5.16 20.16
N SER A 308 8.23 -4.51 21.23
CA SER A 308 8.20 -3.05 21.32
C SER A 308 9.14 -2.34 20.35
N ASP A 309 10.23 -2.97 19.94
CA ASP A 309 11.13 -2.47 18.92
C ASP A 309 10.49 -2.43 17.50
N VAL A 310 9.41 -3.18 17.30
CA VAL A 310 8.61 -3.14 16.07
C VAL A 310 7.52 -2.08 16.15
N TYR A 311 6.69 -2.10 17.21
CA TYR A 311 5.53 -1.21 17.29
C TYR A 311 5.81 0.16 17.90
N ARG A 312 6.98 0.44 18.47
CA ARG A 312 7.38 1.79 18.90
C ARG A 312 8.34 2.39 17.89
N ARG A 313 8.05 3.62 17.49
CA ARG A 313 8.89 4.33 16.52
C ARG A 313 9.28 5.69 17.08
N ASP A 314 10.53 6.05 16.84
CA ASP A 314 11.02 7.39 17.07
C ASP A 314 10.58 8.29 15.92
N ILE A 315 9.94 9.41 16.26
CA ILE A 315 9.44 10.36 15.29
C ILE A 315 10.59 11.26 14.85
N GLU A 316 10.94 11.19 13.57
CA GLU A 316 12.11 11.88 13.02
C GLU A 316 11.81 13.33 12.64
N GLU A 317 10.58 13.59 12.15
CA GLU A 317 10.14 14.93 11.73
C GLU A 317 8.65 15.15 12.06
N GLY A 318 8.16 16.39 11.93
CA GLY A 318 6.79 16.80 12.17
C GLY A 318 6.50 17.16 13.62
N GLN A 319 5.22 17.26 13.96
CA GLN A 319 4.73 17.77 15.24
C GLN A 319 5.24 16.97 16.47
N HIS A 320 5.49 15.68 16.32
CA HIS A 320 5.91 14.79 17.40
C HIS A 320 7.41 14.44 17.38
N LYS A 321 8.22 15.22 16.63
CA LYS A 321 9.67 15.00 16.50
C LYS A 321 10.36 14.77 17.84
N GLY A 322 11.19 13.71 17.90
CA GLY A 322 11.98 13.35 19.09
C GLY A 322 11.19 12.55 20.16
N GLN A 323 9.95 12.22 19.90
CA GLN A 323 9.15 11.33 20.76
C GLN A 323 9.25 9.88 20.27
N SER A 324 9.27 8.92 21.20
CA SER A 324 9.12 7.49 20.91
C SER A 324 7.68 7.09 21.19
N VAL A 325 6.92 6.74 20.16
CA VAL A 325 5.46 6.57 20.24
C VAL A 325 5.05 5.17 19.81
N SER A 326 4.12 4.57 20.57
CA SER A 326 3.43 3.35 20.17
C SER A 326 2.59 3.62 18.92
N GLN A 327 2.72 2.79 17.91
CA GLN A 327 2.11 2.97 16.59
C GLN A 327 0.75 2.27 16.43
N PHE A 328 0.04 2.04 17.54
CA PHE A 328 -1.35 1.61 17.49
C PHE A 328 -2.28 2.84 17.48
N GLN A 329 -3.04 2.99 16.41
CA GLN A 329 -3.95 4.12 16.18
C GLN A 329 -5.34 3.57 15.84
N TRP A 330 -6.39 4.31 16.17
CA TRP A 330 -7.75 3.90 15.82
C TRP A 330 -8.33 4.76 14.72
N LEU A 331 -9.15 4.16 13.87
CA LEU A 331 -9.85 4.83 12.79
C LEU A 331 -11.36 4.83 13.08
N LYS A 332 -12.01 5.96 12.80
CA LYS A 332 -13.48 6.03 12.83
C LYS A 332 -14.03 5.31 11.60
N GLY A 333 -14.98 4.42 11.80
CA GLY A 333 -15.63 3.70 10.70
C GLY A 333 -14.86 2.44 10.24
N ALA A 334 -13.79 2.05 10.95
CA ALA A 334 -13.01 0.86 10.68
C ALA A 334 -13.28 -0.24 11.73
N GLU A 335 -14.57 -0.50 11.98
CA GLU A 335 -14.98 -1.56 12.90
C GLU A 335 -14.48 -2.92 12.35
N ASP A 336 -14.08 -3.80 13.28
CA ASP A 336 -13.55 -5.15 13.01
C ASP A 336 -12.29 -5.17 12.11
N MET A 337 -11.60 -4.03 11.96
CA MET A 337 -10.39 -3.93 11.14
C MET A 337 -9.13 -3.86 12.01
N LEU A 338 -8.09 -4.56 11.57
CA LEU A 338 -6.70 -4.40 11.96
C LEU A 338 -5.86 -4.17 10.71
N LEU A 339 -5.74 -2.93 10.27
CA LEU A 339 -4.92 -2.51 9.14
C LEU A 339 -3.49 -2.28 9.63
N VAL A 340 -2.53 -2.78 8.88
CA VAL A 340 -1.13 -2.80 9.26
C VAL A 340 -0.26 -2.20 8.16
N GLY A 341 0.48 -1.18 8.53
CA GLY A 341 1.35 -0.44 7.64
C GLY A 341 2.84 -0.80 7.73
N SER A 342 3.67 0.12 7.26
CA SER A 342 5.13 -0.07 7.14
C SER A 342 5.82 -0.42 8.46
N VAL A 343 5.28 0.00 9.60
CA VAL A 343 5.84 -0.35 10.93
C VAL A 343 6.03 -1.86 11.12
N LEU A 344 5.10 -2.68 10.61
CA LEU A 344 5.28 -4.14 10.60
C LEU A 344 5.91 -4.61 9.29
N MET A 345 5.44 -4.08 8.14
CA MET A 345 5.90 -4.54 6.83
C MET A 345 7.41 -4.33 6.64
N ASP A 346 8.00 -3.32 7.27
CA ASP A 346 9.44 -3.09 7.26
C ASP A 346 10.27 -4.25 7.85
N HIS A 347 9.66 -5.10 8.68
CA HIS A 347 10.29 -6.29 9.25
C HIS A 347 10.04 -7.57 8.44
N LEU A 348 9.24 -7.48 7.37
CA LEU A 348 8.81 -8.61 6.55
C LEU A 348 9.17 -8.40 5.08
N TYR A 349 9.26 -9.49 4.34
CA TYR A 349 9.12 -9.48 2.90
C TYR A 349 7.66 -9.83 2.57
N THR A 350 6.97 -9.00 1.80
CA THR A 350 5.55 -9.18 1.49
C THR A 350 5.34 -9.35 -0.01
N VAL A 351 4.45 -10.28 -0.40
CA VAL A 351 4.08 -10.54 -1.80
C VAL A 351 2.57 -10.62 -1.93
N TYR A 352 2.01 -9.71 -2.69
CA TYR A 352 0.60 -9.62 -3.02
C TYR A 352 0.36 -10.42 -4.30
N GLU A 353 -0.35 -11.54 -4.20
CA GLU A 353 -0.56 -12.49 -5.30
C GLU A 353 -1.98 -12.43 -5.84
N TYR A 354 -2.08 -12.39 -7.17
CA TYR A 354 -3.33 -12.56 -7.90
C TYR A 354 -3.35 -13.89 -8.65
N GLU A 355 -4.50 -14.29 -9.15
CA GLU A 355 -4.62 -15.33 -10.17
C GLU A 355 -4.02 -14.84 -11.50
N GLU A 356 -3.71 -15.77 -12.40
CA GLU A 356 -3.35 -15.37 -13.76
C GLU A 356 -4.53 -14.62 -14.38
N PRO A 357 -4.32 -13.42 -14.96
CA PRO A 357 -5.43 -12.62 -15.45
C PRO A 357 -6.19 -13.34 -16.56
N SER A 358 -7.50 -13.43 -16.38
CA SER A 358 -8.45 -13.93 -17.35
C SER A 358 -9.46 -12.82 -17.67
N ASP A 359 -9.85 -12.70 -18.93
CA ASP A 359 -10.84 -11.71 -19.40
C ASP A 359 -10.53 -10.25 -19.03
N GLY A 360 -9.23 -9.93 -18.88
CA GLY A 360 -8.79 -8.58 -18.52
C GLY A 360 -8.94 -8.24 -17.04
N GLN A 361 -9.14 -9.23 -16.17
CA GLN A 361 -9.36 -9.05 -14.74
C GLN A 361 -8.25 -9.68 -13.90
N LEU A 362 -7.94 -9.05 -12.76
CA LEU A 362 -7.10 -9.60 -11.71
C LEU A 362 -7.96 -10.01 -10.52
N VAL A 363 -7.85 -11.27 -10.11
CA VAL A 363 -8.54 -11.81 -8.94
C VAL A 363 -7.51 -12.00 -7.83
N PRO A 364 -7.70 -11.42 -6.64
CA PRO A 364 -6.75 -11.56 -5.56
C PRO A 364 -6.77 -12.98 -4.99
N LYS A 365 -5.58 -13.51 -4.70
CA LYS A 365 -5.43 -14.77 -3.96
C LYS A 365 -5.15 -14.51 -2.49
N GLY A 366 -4.28 -13.55 -2.19
CA GLY A 366 -3.85 -13.21 -0.86
C GLY A 366 -2.44 -12.65 -0.81
N VAL A 367 -1.92 -12.56 0.41
CA VAL A 367 -0.60 -11.99 0.67
C VAL A 367 0.30 -13.03 1.33
N TRP A 368 1.48 -13.24 0.77
CA TRP A 368 2.56 -13.98 1.39
C TRP A 368 3.39 -13.03 2.22
N ILE A 369 3.68 -13.41 3.45
CA ILE A 369 4.58 -12.68 4.33
C ILE A 369 5.70 -13.61 4.80
N PHE A 370 6.93 -13.09 4.85
CA PHE A 370 8.12 -13.87 5.22
C PHE A 370 8.93 -13.10 6.25
N ASN A 371 9.46 -13.80 7.27
CA ASN A 371 10.50 -13.23 8.13
C ASN A 371 11.75 -12.89 7.32
N LYS A 372 12.36 -11.75 7.58
CA LYS A 372 13.63 -11.39 6.98
C LYS A 372 14.77 -12.19 7.59
N PRO A 373 15.72 -12.69 6.78
CA PRO A 373 16.91 -13.34 7.31
C PRO A 373 17.69 -12.42 8.25
N GLY A 374 17.89 -12.86 9.48
CA GLY A 374 18.58 -12.08 10.52
C GLY A 374 17.81 -10.90 11.11
N GLY A 375 16.57 -10.69 10.70
CA GLY A 375 15.68 -9.67 11.23
C GLY A 375 14.88 -10.12 12.45
N SER A 376 13.92 -9.29 12.90
CA SER A 376 12.99 -9.60 13.98
C SER A 376 12.14 -10.81 13.58
N LYS A 377 12.00 -11.73 14.54
CA LYS A 377 11.22 -12.95 14.34
C LYS A 377 9.74 -12.67 14.60
N ILE A 378 9.05 -12.10 13.62
CA ILE A 378 7.63 -11.74 13.70
C ILE A 378 6.76 -13.00 13.58
N ILE A 379 6.98 -13.78 12.52
CA ILE A 379 6.22 -15.01 12.24
C ILE A 379 6.79 -16.12 13.12
N GLN A 380 5.98 -16.66 14.01
CA GLN A 380 6.35 -17.75 14.93
C GLN A 380 6.09 -19.12 14.33
N THR A 381 5.11 -19.20 13.43
CA THR A 381 4.75 -20.45 12.74
C THR A 381 5.82 -20.88 11.76
N LYS A 382 6.20 -22.16 11.78
CA LYS A 382 7.09 -22.76 10.76
C LYS A 382 6.31 -23.67 9.84
N GLN A 383 6.47 -23.45 8.54
CA GLN A 383 5.89 -24.29 7.51
C GLN A 383 6.72 -25.56 7.29
N LYS A 384 6.09 -26.60 6.75
CA LYS A 384 6.75 -27.89 6.46
C LYS A 384 7.54 -27.86 5.16
N GLU A 385 7.09 -27.02 4.21
CA GLU A 385 7.66 -26.91 2.87
C GLU A 385 7.83 -25.45 2.50
N PRO A 386 8.75 -25.09 1.59
CA PRO A 386 8.88 -23.74 1.06
C PRO A 386 7.60 -23.27 0.36
N ALA A 387 7.43 -21.95 0.27
CA ALA A 387 6.25 -21.36 -0.34
C ALA A 387 6.12 -21.74 -1.83
N SER A 388 4.98 -22.29 -2.20
CA SER A 388 4.65 -22.71 -3.59
C SER A 388 4.64 -21.53 -4.59
N LEU A 389 4.56 -20.29 -4.10
CA LEU A 389 4.69 -19.08 -4.91
C LEU A 389 5.94 -19.11 -5.81
N PHE A 390 7.07 -19.60 -5.29
CA PHE A 390 8.33 -19.66 -6.03
C PHE A 390 8.36 -20.69 -7.16
N ASP A 391 7.42 -21.66 -7.18
CA ASP A 391 7.30 -22.62 -8.27
C ASP A 391 6.89 -21.95 -9.58
N LYS A 392 6.19 -20.80 -9.52
CA LYS A 392 5.84 -19.98 -10.68
C LYS A 392 7.07 -19.41 -11.40
N LEU A 393 8.22 -19.28 -10.70
CA LEU A 393 9.47 -18.82 -11.32
C LEU A 393 10.17 -19.95 -12.11
N LYS A 394 9.89 -21.21 -11.77
CA LYS A 394 10.51 -22.39 -12.39
C LYS A 394 9.79 -22.84 -13.66
N ALA A 395 8.52 -22.44 -13.82
CA ALA A 395 7.74 -22.73 -15.02
C ALA A 395 8.24 -21.85 -16.19
N LYS A 396 9.20 -22.36 -16.96
CA LYS A 396 9.71 -21.75 -18.19
C LYS A 396 8.88 -22.12 -19.40
#